data_2b06681efaeb1b8e0ca159328fc35ded
#
_entry.id   2b06681efaeb1b8e0ca159328fc35ded
#
_cell.length_a   1.000
_cell.length_b   1.000
_cell.length_c   1.000
_cell.angle_alpha   90.00
_cell.angle_beta   90.00
_cell.angle_gamma   90.00
#
_symmetry.space_group_name_H-M   'P 1'
#
loop_
_entity.id
_entity.type
_entity.pdbx_description
1 polymer ?
#
loop_
_entity_poly.entity_id
_entity_poly.type
_entity_poly.pdbx_seq_one_letter_code
_entity_poly.pdbx_strand_id
1 'polypeptide(L)'
;MRYSDDIIEEVRQKNDIVDVVSQYVKLTRKGSSYFGLCPFHNEKTPSFSVTPGKQMYYCFGCGAGGNVFNFIMEYENYSFGEALKHLADRARVELPKIEYSREVREKAEQKAELLEINKQAAQYYYYQLRAEGGRQGHEYLAGRQLSEETMRKFGLGYSDKFGSGLYKYLKSKGYSDERLRESGLFNVDERHGMYDKFWNRVIFPIMDVNNRVIGFGGRVMGDGKPKYLNSPETKIFDKSRNLYGLNIARTTRKKYLILCEGYMDVISMHQAGFTNAVASLGTALTSGHASLLKRYTQEVLLLYDSDEAGIRAALRGIPILREAGVNSRVVDLKPYKDPDEFIKNMGAEAFEERLNQASDSFMFRVSIAESEFPMEEPQGQNRFFERCAEMLLELKDELERNLYIEAIVKKYRGQYGVSTEDLRKRVNTLALKGTPAENRIQPKSGSQNKKKKETASEQAQKLMLTWLVTYPNVFDKVAQYLTPEDFVVPLYREVAQMLFQQREEGQVNPAKLLNSFTDSEEQREVASLFNATIHLENQQEQDQAFADTLLRIKSESLAERNRNWDPTDMAGLQQIVKAKKELEELGRKRRELHISFE
;
A
#
# COMPACT_ATOMS: atom_id res chain seq x y z
N MET A 1 -5.86 -18.41 -6.56
CA MET A 1 -7.18 -19.00 -6.29
C MET A 1 -8.17 -18.26 -7.14
N ARG A 2 -8.82 -18.91 -8.08
CA ARG A 2 -9.92 -18.28 -8.84
C ARG A 2 -11.18 -19.08 -8.55
N TYR A 3 -12.16 -18.45 -7.91
CA TYR A 3 -13.55 -18.89 -8.00
C TYR A 3 -14.01 -18.69 -9.46
N SER A 4 -15.03 -19.41 -9.90
CA SER A 4 -15.59 -19.16 -11.24
C SER A 4 -16.17 -17.74 -11.29
N ASP A 5 -16.09 -17.12 -12.45
CA ASP A 5 -16.63 -15.78 -12.67
C ASP A 5 -18.13 -15.71 -12.38
N ASP A 6 -18.86 -16.81 -12.60
CA ASP A 6 -20.29 -16.93 -12.29
C ASP A 6 -20.58 -16.77 -10.79
N ILE A 7 -19.77 -17.39 -9.92
CA ILE A 7 -19.94 -17.28 -8.47
C ILE A 7 -19.56 -15.88 -7.98
N ILE A 8 -18.47 -15.32 -8.52
CA ILE A 8 -18.07 -13.95 -8.19
C ILE A 8 -19.19 -12.98 -8.57
N GLU A 9 -19.78 -13.17 -9.74
CA GLU A 9 -20.87 -12.34 -10.22
C GLU A 9 -22.17 -12.57 -9.43
N GLU A 10 -22.50 -13.79 -9.03
CA GLU A 10 -23.62 -14.08 -8.14
C GLU A 10 -23.50 -13.37 -6.80
N VAL A 11 -22.33 -13.44 -6.17
CA VAL A 11 -22.05 -12.74 -4.91
C VAL A 11 -22.16 -11.23 -5.11
N ARG A 12 -21.62 -10.70 -6.21
CA ARG A 12 -21.72 -9.28 -6.53
C ARG A 12 -23.17 -8.82 -6.67
N GLN A 13 -23.97 -9.53 -7.46
CA GLN A 13 -25.36 -9.17 -7.74
C GLN A 13 -26.26 -9.21 -6.51
N LYS A 14 -26.00 -10.14 -5.58
CA LYS A 14 -26.73 -10.24 -4.31
C LYS A 14 -26.32 -9.22 -3.25
N ASN A 15 -25.30 -8.41 -3.54
CA ASN A 15 -24.80 -7.35 -2.66
C ASN A 15 -24.94 -5.99 -3.35
N ASP A 16 -26.12 -5.35 -3.23
CA ASP A 16 -26.30 -4.00 -3.74
C ASP A 16 -25.29 -3.05 -3.09
N ILE A 17 -24.60 -2.25 -3.92
CA ILE A 17 -23.51 -1.41 -3.46
C ILE A 17 -23.97 -0.31 -2.51
N VAL A 18 -25.18 0.24 -2.68
CA VAL A 18 -25.71 1.27 -1.79
C VAL A 18 -25.99 0.67 -0.41
N ASP A 19 -26.58 -0.54 -0.37
CA ASP A 19 -26.87 -1.25 0.88
C ASP A 19 -25.60 -1.63 1.64
N VAL A 20 -24.56 -2.06 0.94
CA VAL A 20 -23.28 -2.39 1.56
C VAL A 20 -22.60 -1.13 2.08
N VAL A 21 -22.42 -0.12 1.23
CA VAL A 21 -21.68 1.10 1.58
C VAL A 21 -22.40 1.90 2.67
N SER A 22 -23.73 1.90 2.71
CA SER A 22 -24.52 2.61 3.73
C SER A 22 -24.27 2.12 5.16
N GLN A 23 -23.72 0.91 5.34
CA GLN A 23 -23.34 0.40 6.66
C GLN A 23 -22.08 1.09 7.20
N TYR A 24 -21.27 1.70 6.34
CA TYR A 24 -19.97 2.30 6.66
C TYR A 24 -19.97 3.82 6.48
N VAL A 25 -20.76 4.33 5.53
CA VAL A 25 -20.78 5.74 5.12
C VAL A 25 -22.21 6.26 5.13
N LYS A 26 -22.42 7.41 5.78
CA LYS A 26 -23.72 8.09 5.69
C LYS A 26 -23.90 8.67 4.31
N LEU A 27 -24.82 8.08 3.55
CA LEU A 27 -25.13 8.46 2.17
C LEU A 27 -26.39 9.34 2.09
N THR A 28 -26.36 10.34 1.21
CA THR A 28 -27.50 11.20 0.89
C THR A 28 -27.77 11.16 -0.60
N ARG A 29 -29.01 10.89 -1.00
CA ARG A 29 -29.39 10.79 -2.41
C ARG A 29 -29.36 12.18 -3.10
N LYS A 30 -28.72 12.24 -4.27
CA LYS A 30 -28.71 13.41 -5.16
C LYS A 30 -28.90 12.92 -6.60
N GLY A 31 -30.08 13.13 -7.16
CA GLY A 31 -30.44 12.62 -8.49
C GLY A 31 -30.43 11.08 -8.53
N SER A 32 -29.71 10.52 -9.49
CA SER A 32 -29.55 9.07 -9.69
C SER A 32 -28.46 8.42 -8.84
N SER A 33 -27.67 9.22 -8.08
CA SER A 33 -26.56 8.74 -7.28
C SER A 33 -26.71 9.13 -5.81
N TYR A 34 -25.88 8.50 -4.96
CA TYR A 34 -25.78 8.81 -3.53
C TYR A 34 -24.42 9.44 -3.24
N PHE A 35 -24.36 10.40 -2.32
CA PHE A 35 -23.14 11.11 -1.96
C PHE A 35 -22.92 11.06 -0.45
N GLY A 36 -21.64 10.95 -0.05
CA GLY A 36 -21.20 10.98 1.34
C GLY A 36 -19.79 11.51 1.48
N LEU A 37 -19.31 11.60 2.71
CA LEU A 37 -17.90 11.87 2.99
C LEU A 37 -17.09 10.61 2.70
N CYS A 38 -15.98 10.75 2.01
CA CYS A 38 -15.14 9.62 1.64
C CYS A 38 -14.55 8.92 2.87
N PRO A 39 -14.64 7.59 2.98
CA PRO A 39 -14.02 6.87 4.08
C PRO A 39 -12.50 6.66 3.88
N PHE A 40 -11.98 6.91 2.68
CA PHE A 40 -10.59 6.65 2.30
C PHE A 40 -9.68 7.88 2.39
N HIS A 41 -10.25 9.10 2.48
CA HIS A 41 -9.50 10.32 2.74
C HIS A 41 -10.32 11.30 3.59
N ASN A 42 -9.64 12.25 4.20
CA ASN A 42 -10.30 13.24 5.05
C ASN A 42 -10.80 14.43 4.21
N GLU A 43 -12.11 14.68 4.25
CA GLU A 43 -12.76 15.80 3.55
C GLU A 43 -13.90 16.40 4.39
N LYS A 44 -14.26 17.64 4.08
CA LYS A 44 -15.40 18.34 4.72
C LYS A 44 -16.63 18.42 3.82
N THR A 45 -16.44 18.26 2.52
CA THR A 45 -17.50 18.31 1.51
C THR A 45 -17.64 16.95 0.85
N PRO A 46 -18.89 16.43 0.70
CA PRO A 46 -19.10 15.10 0.12
C PRO A 46 -18.60 15.01 -1.32
N SER A 47 -17.55 14.25 -1.57
CA SER A 47 -17.02 13.93 -2.90
C SER A 47 -17.09 12.44 -3.26
N PHE A 48 -17.54 11.61 -2.32
CA PHE A 48 -17.72 10.18 -2.52
C PHE A 48 -19.10 9.89 -3.09
N SER A 49 -19.13 9.39 -4.33
CA SER A 49 -20.35 9.06 -5.06
C SER A 49 -20.56 7.56 -5.16
N VAL A 50 -21.79 7.09 -4.95
CA VAL A 50 -22.21 5.71 -5.17
C VAL A 50 -23.35 5.73 -6.19
N THR A 51 -23.16 5.04 -7.32
CA THR A 51 -24.09 5.02 -8.45
C THR A 51 -24.76 3.63 -8.55
N PRO A 52 -26.02 3.50 -8.11
CA PRO A 52 -26.71 2.21 -8.12
C PRO A 52 -26.85 1.61 -9.52
N GLY A 53 -27.15 2.42 -10.54
CA GLY A 53 -27.27 1.93 -11.92
C GLY A 53 -26.00 1.32 -12.50
N LYS A 54 -24.82 1.72 -12.02
CA LYS A 54 -23.52 1.16 -12.41
C LYS A 54 -23.01 0.11 -11.41
N GLN A 55 -23.60 0.01 -10.23
CA GLN A 55 -23.11 -0.79 -9.09
C GLN A 55 -21.66 -0.47 -8.73
N MET A 56 -21.33 0.83 -8.72
CA MET A 56 -19.98 1.33 -8.51
C MET A 56 -19.96 2.54 -7.56
N TYR A 57 -18.84 2.73 -6.88
CA TYR A 57 -18.51 3.96 -6.19
C TYR A 57 -17.32 4.65 -6.85
N TYR A 58 -17.24 5.96 -6.67
CA TYR A 58 -16.09 6.76 -7.07
C TYR A 58 -15.96 8.01 -6.20
N CYS A 59 -14.75 8.32 -5.76
CA CYS A 59 -14.45 9.54 -5.01
C CYS A 59 -13.74 10.56 -5.91
N PHE A 60 -14.37 11.69 -6.14
CA PHE A 60 -13.81 12.78 -6.95
C PHE A 60 -12.64 13.51 -6.25
N GLY A 61 -12.48 13.34 -4.91
CA GLY A 61 -11.40 13.93 -4.14
C GLY A 61 -10.09 13.15 -4.22
N CYS A 62 -10.12 11.82 -3.97
CA CYS A 62 -8.92 10.99 -3.92
C CYS A 62 -8.79 9.98 -5.06
N GLY A 63 -9.79 9.86 -5.95
CA GLY A 63 -9.78 8.90 -7.06
C GLY A 63 -10.05 7.44 -6.67
N ALA A 64 -10.36 7.15 -5.39
CA ALA A 64 -10.78 5.81 -4.98
C ALA A 64 -12.07 5.42 -5.70
N GLY A 65 -12.11 4.25 -6.32
CA GLY A 65 -13.28 3.82 -7.09
C GLY A 65 -13.27 2.32 -7.37
N GLY A 66 -14.47 1.77 -7.61
CA GLY A 66 -14.62 0.35 -7.87
C GLY A 66 -16.04 -0.16 -7.63
N ASN A 67 -16.19 -1.48 -7.57
CA ASN A 67 -17.42 -2.16 -7.22
C ASN A 67 -17.48 -2.52 -5.72
N VAL A 68 -18.45 -3.31 -5.30
CA VAL A 68 -18.64 -3.71 -3.90
C VAL A 68 -17.45 -4.48 -3.33
N PHE A 69 -16.75 -5.29 -4.14
CA PHE A 69 -15.54 -5.99 -3.69
C PHE A 69 -14.41 -5.01 -3.40
N ASN A 70 -14.16 -4.07 -4.33
CA ASN A 70 -13.13 -3.04 -4.16
C ASN A 70 -13.40 -2.21 -2.90
N PHE A 71 -14.66 -1.86 -2.63
CA PHE A 71 -15.03 -1.11 -1.43
C PHE A 71 -14.67 -1.88 -0.16
N ILE A 72 -15.08 -3.15 -0.05
CA ILE A 72 -14.78 -3.97 1.13
C ILE A 72 -13.28 -4.26 1.25
N MET A 73 -12.60 -4.54 0.14
CA MET A 73 -11.14 -4.72 0.14
C MET A 73 -10.41 -3.49 0.68
N GLU A 74 -10.82 -2.30 0.27
CA GLU A 74 -10.17 -1.05 0.63
C GLU A 74 -10.56 -0.59 2.04
N TYR A 75 -11.84 -0.75 2.44
CA TYR A 75 -12.34 -0.33 3.74
C TYR A 75 -11.88 -1.25 4.87
N GLU A 76 -12.06 -2.57 4.72
CA GLU A 76 -11.70 -3.59 5.71
C GLU A 76 -10.25 -4.05 5.55
N ASN A 77 -9.59 -3.61 4.48
CA ASN A 77 -8.26 -4.05 4.09
C ASN A 77 -8.15 -5.57 3.91
N TYR A 78 -9.13 -6.11 3.20
CA TYR A 78 -9.19 -7.52 2.85
C TYR A 78 -8.50 -7.82 1.52
N SER A 79 -7.98 -9.04 1.37
CA SER A 79 -7.70 -9.61 0.05
C SER A 79 -9.02 -9.88 -0.69
N PHE A 80 -8.96 -10.02 -2.01
CA PHE A 80 -10.15 -10.36 -2.80
C PHE A 80 -10.87 -11.61 -2.29
N GLY A 81 -10.12 -12.67 -1.90
CA GLY A 81 -10.72 -13.90 -1.37
C GLY A 81 -11.43 -13.68 -0.02
N GLU A 82 -10.92 -12.80 0.83
CA GLU A 82 -11.56 -12.43 2.10
C GLU A 82 -12.79 -11.56 1.89
N ALA A 83 -12.72 -10.59 0.97
CA ALA A 83 -13.86 -9.76 0.59
C ALA A 83 -14.98 -10.60 -0.06
N LEU A 84 -14.64 -11.53 -0.95
CA LEU A 84 -15.60 -12.46 -1.56
C LEU A 84 -16.29 -13.31 -0.50
N LYS A 85 -15.53 -13.88 0.45
CA LYS A 85 -16.11 -14.68 1.53
C LYS A 85 -17.02 -13.83 2.42
N HIS A 86 -16.59 -12.63 2.81
CA HIS A 86 -17.38 -11.71 3.62
C HIS A 86 -18.73 -11.37 2.96
N LEU A 87 -18.71 -11.04 1.67
CA LEU A 87 -19.90 -10.69 0.91
C LEU A 87 -20.78 -11.93 0.59
N ALA A 88 -20.18 -13.11 0.40
CA ALA A 88 -20.92 -14.36 0.25
C ALA A 88 -21.66 -14.74 1.53
N ASP A 89 -21.00 -14.64 2.69
CA ASP A 89 -21.62 -14.89 3.99
C ASP A 89 -22.80 -13.91 4.23
N ARG A 90 -22.61 -12.62 3.90
CA ARG A 90 -23.67 -11.60 3.98
C ARG A 90 -24.87 -11.92 3.09
N ALA A 91 -24.62 -12.35 1.86
CA ALA A 91 -25.66 -12.67 0.86
C ALA A 91 -26.20 -14.10 0.99
N ARG A 92 -25.70 -14.90 1.93
CA ARG A 92 -26.02 -16.33 2.09
C ARG A 92 -25.78 -17.13 0.80
N VAL A 93 -24.69 -16.81 0.10
CA VAL A 93 -24.23 -17.57 -1.07
C VAL A 93 -23.23 -18.61 -0.59
N GLU A 94 -23.52 -19.87 -0.83
CA GLU A 94 -22.58 -20.95 -0.53
C GLU A 94 -21.46 -20.93 -1.57
N LEU A 95 -20.24 -20.61 -1.12
CA LEU A 95 -19.08 -20.72 -1.98
C LEU A 95 -18.75 -22.20 -2.19
N PRO A 96 -18.57 -22.65 -3.44
CA PRO A 96 -18.23 -24.04 -3.70
C PRO A 96 -16.91 -24.38 -3.02
N LYS A 97 -16.83 -25.56 -2.46
CA LYS A 97 -15.55 -26.12 -1.99
C LYS A 97 -14.69 -26.32 -3.24
N ILE A 98 -13.73 -25.42 -3.42
CA ILE A 98 -12.81 -25.50 -4.56
C ILE A 98 -12.07 -26.85 -4.45
N GLU A 99 -12.19 -27.69 -5.46
CA GLU A 99 -11.35 -28.87 -5.60
C GLU A 99 -9.93 -28.39 -5.95
N TYR A 100 -9.12 -28.24 -4.90
CA TYR A 100 -7.70 -27.96 -5.06
C TYR A 100 -6.99 -29.21 -5.61
N SER A 101 -5.96 -28.98 -6.42
CA SER A 101 -5.00 -30.07 -6.63
C SER A 101 -4.51 -30.55 -5.25
N ARG A 102 -4.29 -31.83 -5.11
CA ARG A 102 -3.88 -32.47 -3.85
C ARG A 102 -2.74 -31.70 -3.15
N GLU A 103 -1.76 -31.25 -3.91
CA GLU A 103 -0.63 -30.45 -3.39
C GLU A 103 -1.02 -29.09 -2.80
N VAL A 104 -1.96 -28.38 -3.42
CA VAL A 104 -2.44 -27.06 -2.93
C VAL A 104 -3.25 -27.23 -1.67
N ARG A 105 -4.05 -28.31 -1.60
CA ARG A 105 -4.82 -28.67 -0.41
C ARG A 105 -3.91 -29.02 0.75
N GLU A 106 -2.92 -29.88 0.53
CA GLU A 106 -1.92 -30.27 1.53
C GLU A 106 -1.14 -29.04 2.07
N LYS A 107 -0.73 -28.12 1.20
CA LYS A 107 -0.08 -26.86 1.62
C LYS A 107 -1.00 -25.95 2.44
N ALA A 108 -2.28 -25.87 2.09
CA ALA A 108 -3.25 -25.07 2.84
C ALA A 108 -3.55 -25.69 4.21
N GLU A 109 -3.71 -27.01 4.29
CA GLU A 109 -3.89 -27.76 5.53
C GLU A 109 -2.67 -27.63 6.46
N GLN A 110 -1.47 -27.71 5.91
CA GLN A 110 -0.23 -27.48 6.66
C GLN A 110 -0.17 -26.08 7.27
N LYS A 111 -0.53 -25.02 6.48
CA LYS A 111 -0.56 -23.65 7.00
C LYS A 111 -1.61 -23.48 8.09
N ALA A 112 -2.79 -24.06 7.93
CA ALA A 112 -3.85 -24.02 8.92
C ALA A 112 -3.43 -24.70 10.22
N GLU A 113 -2.78 -25.87 10.13
CA GLU A 113 -2.26 -26.60 11.28
C GLU A 113 -1.16 -25.82 12.01
N LEU A 114 -0.22 -25.19 11.29
CA LEU A 114 0.81 -24.33 11.88
C LEU A 114 0.23 -23.12 12.60
N LEU A 115 -0.82 -22.49 12.04
CA LEU A 115 -1.53 -21.39 12.70
C LEU A 115 -2.22 -21.86 13.97
N GLU A 116 -2.83 -23.03 13.98
CA GLU A 116 -3.47 -23.59 15.18
C GLU A 116 -2.43 -23.96 16.25
N ILE A 117 -1.28 -24.55 15.86
CA ILE A 117 -0.15 -24.80 16.77
C ILE A 117 0.32 -23.49 17.41
N ASN A 118 0.52 -22.43 16.65
CA ASN A 118 0.95 -21.14 17.18
C ASN A 118 -0.12 -20.51 18.10
N LYS A 119 -1.39 -20.66 17.78
CA LYS A 119 -2.50 -20.21 18.65
C LYS A 119 -2.49 -20.98 19.99
N GLN A 120 -2.33 -22.29 19.97
CA GLN A 120 -2.22 -23.12 21.18
C GLN A 120 -0.97 -22.76 22.00
N ALA A 121 0.16 -22.51 21.34
CA ALA A 121 1.38 -22.05 21.99
C ALA A 121 1.20 -20.66 22.65
N ALA A 122 0.54 -19.73 21.96
CA ALA A 122 0.24 -18.41 22.52
C ALA A 122 -0.65 -18.51 23.77
N GLN A 123 -1.68 -19.35 23.73
CA GLN A 123 -2.53 -19.62 24.90
C GLN A 123 -1.73 -20.22 26.05
N TYR A 124 -0.87 -21.22 25.78
CA TYR A 124 -0.01 -21.82 26.77
C TYR A 124 0.87 -20.76 27.45
N TYR A 125 1.61 -19.96 26.69
CA TYR A 125 2.48 -18.92 27.24
C TYR A 125 1.69 -17.84 28.00
N TYR A 126 0.51 -17.49 27.51
CA TYR A 126 -0.38 -16.51 28.16
C TYR A 126 -0.80 -16.97 29.57
N TYR A 127 -1.18 -18.25 29.71
CA TYR A 127 -1.54 -18.82 31.01
C TYR A 127 -0.32 -19.01 31.91
N GLN A 128 0.82 -19.39 31.36
CA GLN A 128 2.08 -19.52 32.11
C GLN A 128 2.50 -18.19 32.76
N LEU A 129 2.34 -17.06 32.10
CA LEU A 129 2.64 -15.74 32.65
C LEU A 129 1.80 -15.43 33.90
N ARG A 130 0.59 -15.98 33.98
CA ARG A 130 -0.39 -15.74 35.05
C ARG A 130 -0.40 -16.85 36.11
N ALA A 131 0.34 -17.90 35.90
CA ALA A 131 0.56 -18.97 36.85
C ALA A 131 1.69 -18.61 37.84
N GLU A 132 1.78 -19.35 38.95
CA GLU A 132 2.83 -19.16 39.96
C GLU A 132 4.25 -19.20 39.37
N GLY A 133 4.51 -20.14 38.43
CA GLY A 133 5.78 -20.25 37.72
C GLY A 133 6.11 -19.06 36.80
N GLY A 134 5.16 -18.22 36.46
CA GLY A 134 5.33 -17.04 35.61
C GLY A 134 5.65 -15.73 36.36
N ARG A 135 5.72 -15.77 37.69
CA ARG A 135 5.89 -14.59 38.55
C ARG A 135 7.07 -13.70 38.11
N GLN A 136 8.22 -14.27 37.76
CA GLN A 136 9.39 -13.53 37.32
C GLN A 136 9.12 -12.73 36.03
N GLY A 137 8.42 -13.33 35.07
CA GLY A 137 8.02 -12.65 33.83
C GLY A 137 7.02 -11.53 34.08
N HIS A 138 6.06 -11.78 34.96
CA HIS A 138 5.06 -10.79 35.34
C HIS A 138 5.68 -9.59 36.08
N GLU A 139 6.54 -9.85 37.07
CA GLU A 139 7.28 -8.80 37.79
C GLU A 139 8.17 -7.95 36.86
N TYR A 140 8.78 -8.58 35.87
CA TYR A 140 9.52 -7.84 34.84
C TYR A 140 8.63 -6.88 34.05
N LEU A 141 7.47 -7.34 33.57
CA LEU A 141 6.54 -6.49 32.81
C LEU A 141 5.91 -5.38 33.68
N ALA A 142 5.57 -5.70 34.91
CA ALA A 142 5.11 -4.74 35.90
C ALA A 142 6.18 -3.68 36.24
N GLY A 143 7.44 -4.12 36.39
CA GLY A 143 8.59 -3.22 36.57
C GLY A 143 8.83 -2.29 35.37
N ARG A 144 8.40 -2.70 34.17
CA ARG A 144 8.36 -1.84 32.97
C ARG A 144 7.10 -0.95 32.93
N GLN A 145 6.26 -0.97 33.98
CA GLN A 145 5.02 -0.19 34.13
C GLN A 145 3.93 -0.55 33.09
N LEU A 146 3.91 -1.77 32.58
CA LEU A 146 2.84 -2.24 31.73
C LEU A 146 1.60 -2.59 32.55
N SER A 147 0.44 -2.09 32.13
CA SER A 147 -0.85 -2.42 32.73
C SER A 147 -1.30 -3.83 32.35
N GLU A 148 -2.12 -4.46 33.20
CA GLU A 148 -2.74 -5.75 32.89
C GLU A 148 -3.57 -5.72 31.61
N GLU A 149 -4.24 -4.60 31.33
CA GLU A 149 -4.99 -4.41 30.10
C GLU A 149 -4.08 -4.46 28.89
N THR A 150 -2.94 -3.78 28.93
CA THR A 150 -1.93 -3.80 27.85
C THR A 150 -1.33 -5.18 27.68
N MET A 151 -0.97 -5.86 28.77
CA MET A 151 -0.45 -7.24 28.72
C MET A 151 -1.46 -8.20 28.07
N ARG A 152 -2.76 -8.05 28.35
CA ARG A 152 -3.83 -8.84 27.72
C ARG A 152 -4.01 -8.47 26.25
N LYS A 153 -4.05 -7.18 25.94
CA LYS A 153 -4.23 -6.68 24.56
C LYS A 153 -3.17 -7.22 23.60
N PHE A 154 -1.92 -7.31 24.05
CA PHE A 154 -0.83 -7.86 23.27
C PHE A 154 -0.62 -9.36 23.43
N GLY A 155 -1.42 -10.02 24.27
CA GLY A 155 -1.34 -11.46 24.52
C GLY A 155 -0.02 -11.90 25.14
N LEU A 156 0.63 -11.04 25.96
CA LEU A 156 1.95 -11.31 26.51
C LEU A 156 1.94 -12.59 27.35
N GLY A 157 3.01 -13.37 27.19
CA GLY A 157 3.18 -14.67 27.82
C GLY A 157 4.54 -14.86 28.49
N TYR A 158 4.72 -16.04 29.05
CA TYR A 158 5.99 -16.46 29.66
C TYR A 158 6.30 -17.92 29.31
N SER A 159 7.55 -18.22 29.04
CA SER A 159 8.06 -19.57 28.95
C SER A 159 9.01 -19.84 30.10
N ASP A 160 8.73 -20.90 30.82
CA ASP A 160 9.47 -21.26 32.02
C ASP A 160 10.93 -21.69 31.71
N LYS A 161 11.71 -21.95 32.79
CA LYS A 161 13.13 -22.33 32.68
C LYS A 161 13.37 -23.78 32.37
N PHE A 162 12.33 -24.63 32.30
CA PHE A 162 12.51 -26.09 32.19
C PHE A 162 12.68 -26.56 30.74
N GLY A 163 12.28 -25.76 29.74
CA GLY A 163 12.57 -25.97 28.31
C GLY A 163 11.86 -27.16 27.66
N SER A 164 10.81 -27.71 28.28
CA SER A 164 10.05 -28.85 27.72
C SER A 164 8.54 -28.75 27.97
N GLY A 165 8.07 -27.66 28.56
CA GLY A 165 6.67 -27.51 28.96
C GLY A 165 5.74 -27.39 27.75
N LEU A 166 6.07 -26.53 26.80
CA LEU A 166 5.30 -26.36 25.57
C LEU A 166 5.28 -27.62 24.71
N TYR A 167 6.45 -28.31 24.59
CA TYR A 167 6.53 -29.56 23.83
C TYR A 167 5.56 -30.61 24.38
N LYS A 168 5.60 -30.87 25.70
CA LYS A 168 4.70 -31.83 26.36
C LYS A 168 3.22 -31.42 26.17
N TYR A 169 2.91 -30.13 26.31
CA TYR A 169 1.57 -29.62 26.11
C TYR A 169 1.04 -29.86 24.69
N LEU A 170 1.82 -29.53 23.67
CA LEU A 170 1.39 -29.71 22.27
C LEU A 170 1.35 -31.20 21.89
N LYS A 171 2.25 -32.04 22.42
CA LYS A 171 2.16 -33.51 22.26
C LYS A 171 0.87 -34.08 22.88
N SER A 172 0.44 -33.58 24.03
CA SER A 172 -0.82 -34.01 24.66
C SER A 172 -2.06 -33.60 23.85
N LYS A 173 -1.92 -32.58 22.94
CA LYS A 173 -2.95 -32.18 21.98
C LYS A 173 -2.94 -33.00 20.67
N GLY A 174 -2.00 -33.96 20.54
CA GLY A 174 -1.94 -34.87 19.40
C GLY A 174 -1.07 -34.42 18.22
N TYR A 175 -0.35 -33.30 18.32
CA TYR A 175 0.52 -32.84 17.23
C TYR A 175 1.74 -33.77 17.03
N SER A 176 2.07 -34.02 15.75
CA SER A 176 3.23 -34.83 15.38
C SER A 176 4.53 -34.03 15.53
N ASP A 177 5.65 -34.73 15.75
CA ASP A 177 6.97 -34.10 15.85
C ASP A 177 7.38 -33.40 14.55
N GLU A 178 6.95 -33.93 13.42
CA GLU A 178 7.18 -33.28 12.12
C GLU A 178 6.54 -31.88 12.06
N ARG A 179 5.29 -31.76 12.45
CA ARG A 179 4.57 -30.48 12.48
C ARG A 179 5.14 -29.51 13.51
N LEU A 180 5.53 -30.04 14.67
CA LEU A 180 6.17 -29.24 15.71
C LEU A 180 7.52 -28.68 15.24
N ARG A 181 8.34 -29.44 14.49
CA ARG A 181 9.57 -28.90 13.86
C ARG A 181 9.27 -27.75 12.89
N GLU A 182 8.27 -27.91 12.03
CA GLU A 182 7.89 -26.89 11.04
C GLU A 182 7.37 -25.59 11.68
N SER A 183 6.88 -25.64 12.92
CA SER A 183 6.36 -24.46 13.63
C SER A 183 7.45 -23.45 14.03
N GLY A 184 8.70 -23.87 14.09
CA GLY A 184 9.82 -23.03 14.55
C GLY A 184 9.81 -22.73 16.06
N LEU A 185 8.98 -23.42 16.85
CA LEU A 185 8.87 -23.28 18.30
C LEU A 185 9.90 -24.14 19.06
N PHE A 186 10.54 -25.06 18.38
CA PHE A 186 11.42 -26.06 18.99
C PHE A 186 12.80 -26.09 18.34
N ASN A 187 13.78 -26.45 19.14
CA ASN A 187 15.09 -26.89 18.66
C ASN A 187 15.16 -28.42 18.74
N VAL A 188 16.00 -29.00 17.92
CA VAL A 188 16.25 -30.45 17.91
C VAL A 188 17.75 -30.67 17.99
N ASP A 189 18.21 -31.50 18.94
CA ASP A 189 19.57 -32.02 18.95
C ASP A 189 19.59 -33.52 19.15
N GLU A 190 20.74 -34.15 18.89
CA GLU A 190 20.90 -35.62 18.96
C GLU A 190 20.85 -36.18 20.40
N ARG A 191 21.14 -35.33 21.40
CA ARG A 191 21.24 -35.78 22.81
C ARG A 191 19.94 -35.58 23.59
N HIS A 192 19.23 -34.47 23.31
CA HIS A 192 18.06 -34.05 24.09
C HIS A 192 16.74 -34.23 23.32
N GLY A 193 16.84 -34.62 22.04
CA GLY A 193 15.64 -34.67 21.18
C GLY A 193 15.08 -33.30 20.88
N MET A 194 13.75 -33.18 20.92
CA MET A 194 13.05 -31.92 20.69
C MET A 194 12.78 -31.18 22.01
N TYR A 195 13.14 -29.88 22.08
CA TYR A 195 12.97 -29.05 23.26
C TYR A 195 12.55 -27.65 22.88
N ASP A 196 11.92 -26.92 23.85
CA ASP A 196 11.35 -25.59 23.63
C ASP A 196 12.45 -24.58 23.26
N LYS A 197 12.24 -23.85 22.16
CA LYS A 197 13.17 -22.82 21.70
C LYS A 197 13.20 -21.62 22.63
N PHE A 198 12.02 -21.22 23.12
CA PHE A 198 11.84 -20.09 24.01
C PHE A 198 11.75 -20.58 25.45
N TRP A 199 12.85 -20.65 26.15
CA TRP A 199 12.89 -21.00 27.57
C TRP A 199 13.39 -19.83 28.42
N ASN A 200 12.84 -19.68 29.61
CA ASN A 200 13.11 -18.55 30.52
C ASN A 200 12.96 -17.18 29.84
N ARG A 201 11.83 -16.95 29.14
CA ARG A 201 11.61 -15.74 28.36
C ARG A 201 10.19 -15.19 28.56
N VAL A 202 10.09 -13.87 28.64
CA VAL A 202 8.83 -13.17 28.35
C VAL A 202 8.57 -13.29 26.86
N ILE A 203 7.33 -13.65 26.50
CA ILE A 203 6.92 -13.97 25.13
C ILE A 203 6.02 -12.88 24.57
N PHE A 204 6.32 -12.46 23.35
CA PHE A 204 5.60 -11.48 22.55
C PHE A 204 5.03 -12.21 21.33
N PRO A 205 3.72 -12.53 21.29
CA PRO A 205 3.12 -13.10 20.10
C PRO A 205 3.19 -12.12 18.93
N ILE A 206 3.64 -12.60 17.77
CA ILE A 206 3.67 -11.83 16.53
C ILE A 206 2.42 -12.21 15.76
N MET A 207 1.58 -11.21 15.45
CA MET A 207 0.33 -11.40 14.75
C MET A 207 0.41 -10.87 13.32
N ASP A 208 -0.25 -11.56 12.40
CA ASP A 208 -0.52 -11.01 11.07
C ASP A 208 -1.65 -9.95 11.14
N VAL A 209 -1.93 -9.29 10.03
CA VAL A 209 -2.99 -8.27 9.95
C VAL A 209 -4.39 -8.78 10.31
N ASN A 210 -4.62 -10.10 10.30
CA ASN A 210 -5.88 -10.74 10.65
C ASN A 210 -5.91 -11.27 12.10
N ASN A 211 -5.01 -10.81 12.96
CA ASN A 211 -4.87 -11.23 14.36
C ASN A 211 -4.56 -12.74 14.54
N ARG A 212 -3.98 -13.40 13.53
CA ARG A 212 -3.51 -14.79 13.67
C ARG A 212 -2.06 -14.78 14.14
N VAL A 213 -1.75 -15.61 15.11
CA VAL A 213 -0.37 -15.74 15.64
C VAL A 213 0.50 -16.48 14.63
N ILE A 214 1.47 -15.78 14.05
CA ILE A 214 2.36 -16.30 13.01
C ILE A 214 3.77 -16.63 13.51
N GLY A 215 4.13 -16.11 14.69
CA GLY A 215 5.43 -16.33 15.31
C GLY A 215 5.51 -15.71 16.70
N PHE A 216 6.71 -15.69 17.26
CA PHE A 216 6.95 -15.18 18.61
C PHE A 216 8.29 -14.47 18.69
N GLY A 217 8.32 -13.41 19.50
CA GLY A 217 9.53 -12.85 20.07
C GLY A 217 9.68 -13.30 21.53
N GLY A 218 10.89 -13.45 22.01
CA GLY A 218 11.15 -13.84 23.40
C GLY A 218 12.30 -13.06 24.02
N ARG A 219 12.04 -12.32 25.11
CA ARG A 219 13.09 -11.63 25.88
C ARG A 219 13.52 -12.50 27.06
N VAL A 220 14.81 -12.79 27.12
CA VAL A 220 15.37 -13.63 28.19
C VAL A 220 15.27 -12.95 29.56
N MET A 221 14.96 -13.72 30.58
CA MET A 221 15.06 -13.29 31.97
C MET A 221 16.47 -13.60 32.51
N GLY A 222 17.07 -12.62 33.20
CA GLY A 222 18.48 -12.69 33.64
C GLY A 222 19.48 -12.41 32.52
N ASP A 223 20.71 -12.90 32.66
CA ASP A 223 21.88 -12.59 31.82
C ASP A 223 22.04 -13.49 30.59
N GLY A 224 21.01 -14.24 30.23
CA GLY A 224 21.04 -15.15 29.08
C GLY A 224 21.19 -14.39 27.74
N LYS A 225 21.83 -15.02 26.76
CA LYS A 225 22.00 -14.48 25.40
C LYS A 225 21.30 -15.38 24.39
N PRO A 226 20.76 -14.84 23.29
CA PRO A 226 20.59 -13.42 23.00
C PRO A 226 19.51 -12.78 23.87
N LYS A 227 19.60 -11.47 24.12
CA LYS A 227 18.61 -10.68 24.90
C LYS A 227 17.20 -10.83 24.32
N TYR A 228 17.07 -10.71 23.00
CA TYR A 228 15.84 -10.99 22.24
C TYR A 228 16.09 -12.12 21.25
N LEU A 229 15.12 -13.03 21.17
CA LEU A 229 15.11 -14.15 20.24
C LEU A 229 13.78 -14.14 19.48
N ASN A 230 13.82 -14.28 18.18
CA ASN A 230 12.62 -14.36 17.34
C ASN A 230 12.44 -15.76 16.75
N SER A 231 11.19 -16.11 16.41
CA SER A 231 10.90 -17.29 15.58
C SER A 231 11.74 -17.25 14.30
N PRO A 232 12.18 -18.39 13.79
CA PRO A 232 12.77 -18.49 12.47
C PRO A 232 11.71 -18.21 11.38
N GLU A 233 12.15 -18.05 10.13
CA GLU A 233 11.24 -18.07 8.98
C GLU A 233 10.50 -19.41 8.92
N THR A 234 9.19 -19.36 8.62
CA THR A 234 8.35 -20.55 8.48
C THR A 234 7.40 -20.39 7.29
N LYS A 235 6.60 -21.43 6.99
CA LYS A 235 5.56 -21.34 5.93
C LYS A 235 4.49 -20.27 6.19
N ILE A 236 4.39 -19.77 7.44
CA ILE A 236 3.40 -18.76 7.87
C ILE A 236 4.04 -17.48 8.38
N PHE A 237 5.35 -17.39 8.50
CA PHE A 237 6.06 -16.23 9.05
C PHE A 237 7.26 -15.83 8.20
N ASP A 238 7.24 -14.60 7.72
CA ASP A 238 8.31 -13.94 6.98
C ASP A 238 8.60 -12.58 7.66
N LYS A 239 9.76 -12.47 8.31
CA LYS A 239 10.16 -11.25 9.04
C LYS A 239 10.27 -10.03 8.15
N SER A 240 10.62 -10.23 6.89
CA SER A 240 10.81 -9.13 5.93
C SER A 240 9.51 -8.49 5.44
N ARG A 241 8.37 -9.11 5.75
CA ARG A 241 7.02 -8.72 5.29
C ARG A 241 6.00 -8.57 6.42
N ASN A 242 6.45 -8.62 7.67
CA ASN A 242 5.58 -8.48 8.83
C ASN A 242 6.12 -7.42 9.78
N LEU A 243 5.23 -6.63 10.38
CA LEU A 243 5.55 -5.61 11.37
C LEU A 243 4.76 -5.89 12.65
N TYR A 244 5.46 -5.81 13.78
CA TYR A 244 4.84 -5.96 15.10
C TYR A 244 3.86 -4.81 15.37
N GLY A 245 2.69 -5.11 15.91
CA GLY A 245 1.66 -4.13 16.23
C GLY A 245 0.81 -3.67 15.04
N LEU A 246 1.13 -4.10 13.80
CA LEU A 246 0.40 -3.66 12.61
C LEU A 246 -1.06 -4.14 12.61
N ASN A 247 -1.34 -5.31 13.18
CA ASN A 247 -2.72 -5.81 13.35
C ASN A 247 -3.64 -4.82 14.10
N ILE A 248 -3.09 -4.01 15.00
CA ILE A 248 -3.80 -2.95 15.71
C ILE A 248 -3.67 -1.62 14.96
N ALA A 249 -2.44 -1.27 14.56
CA ALA A 249 -2.14 0.02 13.94
C ALA A 249 -2.87 0.24 12.60
N ARG A 250 -3.22 -0.81 11.87
CA ARG A 250 -3.92 -0.73 10.59
C ARG A 250 -5.31 -0.06 10.67
N THR A 251 -5.92 -0.05 11.85
CA THR A 251 -7.23 0.58 12.07
C THR A 251 -7.14 2.02 12.57
N THR A 252 -5.92 2.58 12.62
CA THR A 252 -5.72 3.97 13.09
C THR A 252 -6.38 4.97 12.15
N ARG A 253 -6.87 6.06 12.74
CA ARG A 253 -7.35 7.24 11.99
C ARG A 253 -6.26 8.31 11.79
N LYS A 254 -5.06 8.09 12.35
CA LYS A 254 -3.90 8.98 12.13
C LYS A 254 -3.44 8.84 10.66
N LYS A 255 -2.99 9.93 10.07
CA LYS A 255 -2.51 9.95 8.66
C LYS A 255 -1.13 9.33 8.50
N TYR A 256 -0.49 8.94 9.58
CA TYR A 256 0.87 8.39 9.61
C TYR A 256 0.96 7.19 10.53
N LEU A 257 1.92 6.31 10.25
CA LEU A 257 2.36 5.27 11.17
C LEU A 257 3.71 5.67 11.80
N ILE A 258 3.97 5.15 13.00
CA ILE A 258 5.23 5.38 13.72
C ILE A 258 6.00 4.06 13.67
N LEU A 259 7.21 4.08 13.11
CA LEU A 259 8.08 2.92 13.02
C LEU A 259 9.16 3.00 14.10
N CYS A 260 9.09 2.06 15.06
CA CYS A 260 10.00 1.90 16.19
C CYS A 260 10.96 0.73 15.96
N GLU A 261 11.93 0.56 16.88
CA GLU A 261 12.91 -0.53 16.81
C GLU A 261 12.38 -1.86 17.35
N GLY A 262 11.64 -1.84 18.47
CA GLY A 262 11.36 -3.05 19.23
C GLY A 262 9.94 -3.22 19.74
N TYR A 263 9.72 -4.41 20.31
CA TYR A 263 8.43 -4.80 20.89
C TYR A 263 7.98 -3.87 22.01
N MET A 264 8.92 -3.54 22.92
CA MET A 264 8.59 -2.75 24.10
C MET A 264 8.19 -1.33 23.72
N ASP A 265 8.85 -0.73 22.74
CA ASP A 265 8.53 0.63 22.25
C ASP A 265 7.10 0.68 21.74
N VAL A 266 6.74 -0.29 20.89
CA VAL A 266 5.35 -0.39 20.37
C VAL A 266 4.36 -0.56 21.52
N ILE A 267 4.60 -1.47 22.45
CA ILE A 267 3.67 -1.76 23.56
C ILE A 267 3.50 -0.54 24.46
N SER A 268 4.61 0.12 24.85
CA SER A 268 4.57 1.34 25.67
C SER A 268 3.85 2.47 24.97
N MET A 269 4.10 2.67 23.70
CA MET A 269 3.40 3.68 22.89
C MET A 269 1.89 3.39 22.79
N HIS A 270 1.50 2.16 22.52
CA HIS A 270 0.09 1.77 22.48
C HIS A 270 -0.59 1.99 23.84
N GLN A 271 0.09 1.71 24.95
CA GLN A 271 -0.40 1.98 26.30
C GLN A 271 -0.60 3.48 26.52
N ALA A 272 0.28 4.31 25.98
CA ALA A 272 0.17 5.78 26.07
C ALA A 272 -0.83 6.38 25.07
N GLY A 273 -1.54 5.56 24.28
CA GLY A 273 -2.57 6.02 23.32
C GLY A 273 -2.10 6.14 21.86
N PHE A 274 -0.81 5.93 21.56
CA PHE A 274 -0.26 5.99 20.21
C PHE A 274 -0.42 4.64 19.49
N THR A 275 -1.67 4.29 19.18
CA THR A 275 -2.02 2.96 18.61
C THR A 275 -1.61 2.78 17.15
N ASN A 276 -0.98 3.75 16.56
CA ASN A 276 -0.40 3.74 15.22
C ASN A 276 1.12 3.39 15.19
N ALA A 277 1.66 2.89 16.31
CA ALA A 277 3.05 2.45 16.41
C ALA A 277 3.20 1.01 15.91
N VAL A 278 4.29 0.75 15.16
CA VAL A 278 4.70 -0.56 14.65
C VAL A 278 6.22 -0.72 14.78
N ALA A 279 6.73 -1.95 14.77
CA ALA A 279 8.17 -2.18 14.77
C ALA A 279 8.57 -3.29 13.80
N SER A 280 9.82 -3.25 13.32
CA SER A 280 10.45 -4.36 12.64
C SER A 280 10.77 -5.50 13.61
N LEU A 281 10.95 -6.71 13.07
CA LEU A 281 11.06 -7.94 13.86
C LEU A 281 12.53 -8.38 14.06
N GLY A 282 13.36 -7.45 14.55
CA GLY A 282 14.80 -7.69 14.74
C GLY A 282 15.56 -7.78 13.41
N THR A 283 15.05 -7.15 12.37
CA THR A 283 15.69 -6.98 11.06
C THR A 283 15.68 -5.50 10.70
N ALA A 284 16.62 -5.07 9.85
CA ALA A 284 16.54 -3.75 9.24
C ALA A 284 15.24 -3.62 8.41
N LEU A 285 14.79 -2.38 8.20
CA LEU A 285 13.67 -2.10 7.32
C LEU A 285 13.97 -2.64 5.90
N THR A 286 12.99 -3.34 5.31
CA THR A 286 13.10 -3.95 3.98
C THR A 286 12.15 -3.28 2.99
N SER A 287 12.33 -3.52 1.69
CA SER A 287 11.38 -3.14 0.65
C SER A 287 10.00 -3.81 0.85
N GLY A 288 9.98 -5.03 1.41
CA GLY A 288 8.75 -5.73 1.80
C GLY A 288 7.98 -4.99 2.89
N HIS A 289 8.68 -4.48 3.92
CA HIS A 289 8.09 -3.64 4.96
C HIS A 289 7.57 -2.31 4.39
N ALA A 290 8.35 -1.65 3.52
CA ALA A 290 7.94 -0.40 2.91
C ALA A 290 6.69 -0.57 2.02
N SER A 291 6.62 -1.64 1.23
CA SER A 291 5.45 -2.01 0.44
C SER A 291 4.23 -2.32 1.31
N LEU A 292 4.45 -2.94 2.48
CA LEU A 292 3.40 -3.20 3.45
C LEU A 292 2.89 -1.89 4.08
N LEU A 293 3.79 -1.00 4.53
CA LEU A 293 3.44 0.30 5.10
C LEU A 293 2.65 1.18 4.12
N LYS A 294 3.04 1.17 2.84
CA LYS A 294 2.35 1.93 1.77
C LYS A 294 0.86 1.60 1.65
N ARG A 295 0.44 0.38 2.00
CA ARG A 295 -0.98 -0.01 1.98
C ARG A 295 -1.82 0.70 3.04
N TYR A 296 -1.19 1.15 4.13
CA TYR A 296 -1.88 1.69 5.31
C TYR A 296 -1.65 3.17 5.51
N THR A 297 -0.57 3.74 4.95
CA THR A 297 -0.21 5.14 5.13
C THR A 297 0.61 5.67 3.98
N GLN A 298 0.56 6.99 3.79
CA GLN A 298 1.45 7.72 2.89
C GLN A 298 2.65 8.34 3.63
N GLU A 299 2.63 8.34 4.97
CA GLU A 299 3.67 8.95 5.79
C GLU A 299 4.07 8.04 6.95
N VAL A 300 5.38 7.93 7.20
CA VAL A 300 5.96 7.18 8.31
C VAL A 300 6.86 8.09 9.13
N LEU A 301 6.61 8.15 10.44
CA LEU A 301 7.53 8.75 11.40
C LEU A 301 8.54 7.70 11.86
N LEU A 302 9.81 7.90 11.53
CA LEU A 302 10.90 7.05 11.99
C LEU A 302 11.26 7.46 13.43
N LEU A 303 11.06 6.54 14.36
CA LEU A 303 11.27 6.74 15.78
C LEU A 303 12.20 5.63 16.29
N TYR A 304 13.48 5.80 16.03
CA TYR A 304 14.54 4.90 16.46
C TYR A 304 15.28 5.45 17.68
N ASP A 305 16.06 4.60 18.35
CA ASP A 305 16.87 5.01 19.49
C ASP A 305 17.78 6.18 19.13
N SER A 306 18.02 7.09 20.09
CA SER A 306 18.82 8.31 19.86
C SER A 306 20.34 8.06 19.77
N ASP A 307 20.76 6.78 19.73
CA ASP A 307 22.15 6.38 19.60
C ASP A 307 22.60 6.28 18.12
N GLU A 308 23.90 6.05 17.92
CA GLU A 308 24.45 5.91 16.55
C GLU A 308 23.84 4.75 15.77
N ALA A 309 23.38 3.67 16.43
CA ALA A 309 22.81 2.52 15.74
C ALA A 309 21.43 2.88 15.19
N GLY A 310 20.60 3.58 15.99
CA GLY A 310 19.30 4.09 15.56
C GLY A 310 19.43 5.14 14.44
N ILE A 311 20.39 6.07 14.53
CA ILE A 311 20.67 7.02 13.44
C ILE A 311 21.03 6.28 12.15
N ARG A 312 21.92 5.29 12.21
CA ARG A 312 22.27 4.47 11.03
C ARG A 312 21.08 3.68 10.51
N ALA A 313 20.18 3.21 11.38
CA ALA A 313 18.96 2.53 10.97
C ALA A 313 18.02 3.50 10.23
N ALA A 314 17.82 4.72 10.72
CA ALA A 314 17.04 5.76 10.07
C ALA A 314 17.61 6.10 8.67
N LEU A 315 18.91 6.35 8.58
CA LEU A 315 19.58 6.67 7.31
C LEU A 315 19.44 5.56 6.27
N ARG A 316 19.44 4.28 6.68
CA ARG A 316 19.17 3.15 5.78
C ARG A 316 17.69 3.02 5.40
N GLY A 317 16.79 3.34 6.31
CA GLY A 317 15.36 3.22 6.10
C GLY A 317 14.76 4.28 5.17
N ILE A 318 15.26 5.51 5.22
CA ILE A 318 14.77 6.65 4.43
C ILE A 318 14.72 6.36 2.92
N PRO A 319 15.82 5.91 2.26
CA PRO A 319 15.76 5.61 0.82
C PRO A 319 14.79 4.48 0.48
N ILE A 320 14.67 3.45 1.33
CA ILE A 320 13.77 2.32 1.12
C ILE A 320 12.30 2.77 1.13
N LEU A 321 11.91 3.63 2.10
CA LEU A 321 10.56 4.22 2.16
C LEU A 321 10.29 5.10 0.95
N ARG A 322 11.27 5.93 0.58
CA ARG A 322 11.15 6.81 -0.58
C ARG A 322 10.97 6.05 -1.90
N GLU A 323 11.75 4.99 -2.12
CA GLU A 323 11.62 4.12 -3.31
C GLU A 323 10.23 3.48 -3.39
N ALA A 324 9.64 3.12 -2.24
CA ALA A 324 8.27 2.63 -2.17
C ALA A 324 7.20 3.73 -2.34
N GLY A 325 7.59 5.01 -2.40
CA GLY A 325 6.66 6.14 -2.47
C GLY A 325 5.96 6.45 -1.15
N VAL A 326 6.63 6.19 -0.02
CA VAL A 326 6.18 6.54 1.34
C VAL A 326 7.02 7.70 1.84
N ASN A 327 6.37 8.79 2.22
CA ASN A 327 7.05 9.93 2.84
C ASN A 327 7.56 9.54 4.23
N SER A 328 8.71 10.06 4.62
CA SER A 328 9.26 9.79 5.95
C SER A 328 9.71 11.07 6.64
N ARG A 329 9.50 11.10 7.95
CA ARG A 329 10.04 12.13 8.84
C ARG A 329 10.74 11.43 10.00
N VAL A 330 11.71 12.09 10.61
CA VAL A 330 12.49 11.52 11.71
C VAL A 330 12.19 12.29 12.99
N VAL A 331 11.87 11.55 14.05
CA VAL A 331 11.61 12.10 15.38
C VAL A 331 12.89 12.06 16.20
N ASP A 332 13.33 13.19 16.72
CA ASP A 332 14.46 13.28 17.65
C ASP A 332 13.94 13.24 19.09
N LEU A 333 14.37 12.24 19.84
CA LEU A 333 13.97 12.05 21.25
C LEU A 333 14.94 12.66 22.25
N LYS A 334 16.08 13.23 21.81
CA LYS A 334 17.07 13.76 22.74
C LYS A 334 16.44 14.73 23.74
N PRO A 335 16.84 14.67 25.04
CA PRO A 335 17.94 13.89 25.59
C PRO A 335 17.59 12.44 25.99
N TYR A 336 16.37 11.97 25.71
CA TYR A 336 15.90 10.63 26.07
C TYR A 336 16.38 9.59 25.05
N LYS A 337 16.57 8.37 25.53
CA LYS A 337 17.14 7.29 24.73
C LYS A 337 16.11 6.69 23.77
N ASP A 338 14.93 6.37 24.28
CA ASP A 338 13.89 5.65 23.58
C ASP A 338 12.49 6.24 23.89
N PRO A 339 11.42 5.85 23.15
CA PRO A 339 10.07 6.36 23.36
C PRO A 339 9.50 6.05 24.75
N ASP A 340 9.83 4.89 25.31
CA ASP A 340 9.36 4.48 26.63
C ASP A 340 9.89 5.41 27.72
N GLU A 341 11.19 5.72 27.67
CA GLU A 341 11.81 6.67 28.59
C GLU A 341 11.23 8.08 28.43
N PHE A 342 11.06 8.56 27.20
CA PHE A 342 10.50 9.88 26.94
C PHE A 342 9.08 10.01 27.55
N ILE A 343 8.20 9.07 27.23
CA ILE A 343 6.80 9.12 27.68
C ILE A 343 6.69 9.04 29.21
N LYS A 344 7.52 8.23 29.86
CA LYS A 344 7.55 8.11 31.31
C LYS A 344 7.96 9.40 32.03
N ASN A 345 8.87 10.15 31.44
CA ASN A 345 9.40 11.38 32.05
C ASN A 345 8.58 12.62 31.68
N MET A 346 8.07 12.71 30.44
CA MET A 346 7.45 13.93 29.90
C MET A 346 5.94 13.80 29.68
N GLY A 347 5.43 12.59 29.63
CA GLY A 347 4.01 12.32 29.36
C GLY A 347 3.63 12.29 27.88
N ALA A 348 2.39 11.86 27.62
CA ALA A 348 1.86 11.65 26.28
C ALA A 348 1.67 12.96 25.48
N GLU A 349 1.29 14.05 26.14
CA GLU A 349 1.08 15.35 25.47
C GLU A 349 2.39 15.91 24.90
N ALA A 350 3.45 15.92 25.71
CA ALA A 350 4.77 16.36 25.26
C ALA A 350 5.32 15.46 24.14
N PHE A 351 4.96 14.16 24.17
CA PHE A 351 5.33 13.24 23.11
C PHE A 351 4.58 13.53 21.80
N GLU A 352 3.28 13.84 21.84
CA GLU A 352 2.52 14.27 20.64
C GLU A 352 3.12 15.56 20.04
N GLU A 353 3.52 16.52 20.88
CA GLU A 353 4.22 17.72 20.39
C GLU A 353 5.55 17.37 19.72
N ARG A 354 6.31 16.42 20.27
CA ARG A 354 7.57 15.94 19.69
C ARG A 354 7.34 15.26 18.33
N LEU A 355 6.28 14.46 18.18
CA LEU A 355 5.90 13.87 16.90
C LEU A 355 5.54 14.94 15.85
N ASN A 356 4.85 16.00 16.26
CA ASN A 356 4.50 17.11 15.36
C ASN A 356 5.74 17.88 14.89
N GLN A 357 6.81 17.93 15.70
CA GLN A 357 8.08 18.55 15.37
C GLN A 357 9.05 17.65 14.59
N ALA A 358 8.62 16.45 14.19
CA ALA A 358 9.45 15.53 13.43
C ALA A 358 10.07 16.21 12.20
N SER A 359 11.36 16.02 12.00
CA SER A 359 12.13 16.62 10.90
C SER A 359 11.85 15.89 9.60
N ASP A 360 11.78 16.64 8.49
CA ASP A 360 11.81 16.04 7.16
C ASP A 360 13.03 15.13 6.99
N SER A 361 12.86 13.98 6.36
CA SER A 361 13.93 12.97 6.28
C SER A 361 15.16 13.41 5.47
N PHE A 362 14.96 14.24 4.43
CA PHE A 362 16.08 14.79 3.66
C PHE A 362 16.86 15.81 4.52
N MET A 363 16.15 16.72 5.20
CA MET A 363 16.77 17.70 6.08
C MET A 363 17.44 17.06 7.31
N PHE A 364 16.92 15.93 7.80
CA PHE A 364 17.59 15.11 8.81
C PHE A 364 18.94 14.58 8.30
N ARG A 365 18.99 14.01 7.08
CA ARG A 365 20.25 13.58 6.44
C ARG A 365 21.25 14.73 6.32
N VAL A 366 20.77 15.91 5.94
CA VAL A 366 21.61 17.14 5.88
C VAL A 366 22.17 17.48 7.24
N SER A 367 21.37 17.40 8.33
CA SER A 367 21.84 17.68 9.69
C SER A 367 22.87 16.67 10.20
N ILE A 368 22.73 15.40 9.82
CA ILE A 368 23.73 14.38 10.14
C ILE A 368 25.04 14.66 9.38
N ALA A 369 24.93 14.96 8.07
CA ALA A 369 26.12 15.33 7.29
C ALA A 369 26.86 16.55 7.86
N GLU A 370 26.13 17.56 8.39
CA GLU A 370 26.72 18.71 9.06
C GLU A 370 27.67 18.29 10.21
N SER A 371 27.26 17.30 11.01
CA SER A 371 28.05 16.82 12.15
C SER A 371 29.32 16.04 11.76
N GLU A 372 29.47 15.65 10.49
CA GLU A 372 30.63 14.91 9.98
C GLU A 372 31.80 15.86 9.57
N PHE A 373 31.57 17.17 9.50
CA PHE A 373 32.54 18.14 9.02
C PHE A 373 32.88 19.20 10.08
N PRO A 374 34.13 19.67 10.13
CA PRO A 374 34.53 20.80 11.00
C PRO A 374 33.96 22.11 10.44
N MET A 375 32.77 22.48 10.89
CA MET A 375 32.00 23.62 10.36
C MET A 375 32.58 24.99 10.74
N GLU A 376 33.53 25.06 11.68
CA GLU A 376 34.28 26.24 12.02
C GLU A 376 35.31 26.62 10.93
N GLU A 377 35.71 25.64 10.11
CA GLU A 377 36.71 25.80 9.07
C GLU A 377 36.08 26.02 7.69
N PRO A 378 36.54 26.99 6.87
CA PRO A 378 36.03 27.19 5.51
C PRO A 378 36.14 25.93 4.63
N GLN A 379 37.16 25.09 4.85
CA GLN A 379 37.33 23.84 4.12
C GLN A 379 36.27 22.80 4.52
N GLY A 380 35.92 22.73 5.80
CA GLY A 380 34.85 21.88 6.31
C GLY A 380 33.49 22.29 5.74
N GLN A 381 33.19 23.60 5.78
CA GLN A 381 31.97 24.15 5.17
C GLN A 381 31.85 23.82 3.66
N ASN A 382 32.99 23.97 2.93
CA ASN A 382 33.01 23.68 1.51
C ASN A 382 32.65 22.19 1.21
N ARG A 383 33.27 21.26 1.97
CA ARG A 383 32.98 19.81 1.86
C ARG A 383 31.54 19.48 2.26
N PHE A 384 31.02 20.10 3.31
CA PHE A 384 29.63 19.94 3.71
C PHE A 384 28.64 20.34 2.60
N PHE A 385 28.82 21.54 1.98
CA PHE A 385 27.96 21.98 0.89
C PHE A 385 28.14 21.16 -0.40
N GLU A 386 29.32 20.58 -0.63
CA GLU A 386 29.54 19.60 -1.70
C GLU A 386 28.73 18.33 -1.42
N ARG A 387 28.75 17.82 -0.18
CA ARG A 387 27.93 16.68 0.25
C ARG A 387 26.42 16.98 0.12
N CYS A 388 25.98 18.17 0.48
CA CYS A 388 24.60 18.61 0.24
C CYS A 388 24.23 18.58 -1.25
N ALA A 389 25.13 19.04 -2.13
CA ALA A 389 24.90 19.02 -3.56
C ALA A 389 24.82 17.61 -4.14
N GLU A 390 25.65 16.66 -3.66
CA GLU A 390 25.55 15.22 -3.99
C GLU A 390 24.19 14.65 -3.59
N MET A 391 23.74 14.91 -2.37
CA MET A 391 22.44 14.45 -1.88
C MET A 391 21.26 15.04 -2.68
N LEU A 392 21.37 16.30 -3.11
CA LEU A 392 20.37 16.94 -3.97
C LEU A 392 20.30 16.30 -5.35
N LEU A 393 21.37 15.74 -5.88
CA LEU A 393 21.36 15.00 -7.16
C LEU A 393 20.62 13.66 -7.08
N GLU A 394 20.44 13.07 -5.90
CA GLU A 394 19.58 11.89 -5.71
C GLU A 394 18.10 12.20 -5.97
N LEU A 395 17.70 13.49 -5.89
CA LEU A 395 16.34 13.96 -6.15
C LEU A 395 16.09 14.06 -7.65
N LYS A 396 15.22 13.20 -8.19
CA LYS A 396 14.93 13.15 -9.64
C LYS A 396 14.08 14.32 -10.11
N ASP A 397 13.16 14.79 -9.24
CA ASP A 397 12.27 15.91 -9.55
C ASP A 397 13.01 17.25 -9.35
N GLU A 398 12.99 18.08 -10.38
CA GLU A 398 13.69 19.38 -10.37
C GLU A 398 13.03 20.37 -9.41
N LEU A 399 11.70 20.38 -9.33
CA LEU A 399 10.99 21.25 -8.41
C LEU A 399 11.28 20.88 -6.96
N GLU A 400 11.19 19.57 -6.63
CA GLU A 400 11.55 19.05 -5.30
C GLU A 400 13.00 19.44 -4.95
N ARG A 401 13.94 19.26 -5.87
CA ARG A 401 15.34 19.63 -5.68
C ARG A 401 15.51 21.12 -5.39
N ASN A 402 14.82 21.98 -6.13
CA ASN A 402 14.88 23.43 -5.91
C ASN A 402 14.30 23.83 -4.54
N LEU A 403 13.20 23.19 -4.10
CA LEU A 403 12.63 23.42 -2.77
C LEU A 403 13.61 23.04 -1.65
N TYR A 404 14.33 21.92 -1.79
CA TYR A 404 15.35 21.55 -0.80
C TYR A 404 16.60 22.42 -0.87
N ILE A 405 17.00 22.94 -2.04
CA ILE A 405 18.05 23.96 -2.14
C ILE A 405 17.66 25.18 -1.28
N GLU A 406 16.42 25.67 -1.43
CA GLU A 406 15.94 26.81 -0.63
C GLU A 406 15.87 26.48 0.87
N ALA A 407 15.43 25.27 1.24
CA ALA A 407 15.37 24.83 2.63
C ALA A 407 16.76 24.78 3.28
N ILE A 408 17.78 24.23 2.59
CA ILE A 408 19.17 24.22 3.05
C ILE A 408 19.69 25.65 3.22
N VAL A 409 19.51 26.49 2.21
CA VAL A 409 19.97 27.89 2.24
C VAL A 409 19.28 28.66 3.37
N LYS A 410 17.96 28.49 3.55
CA LYS A 410 17.23 29.12 4.66
C LYS A 410 17.80 28.73 6.03
N LYS A 411 18.18 27.46 6.21
CA LYS A 411 18.77 26.97 7.47
C LYS A 411 20.17 27.52 7.72
N TYR A 412 21.03 27.60 6.69
CA TYR A 412 22.46 27.82 6.84
C TYR A 412 22.95 29.21 6.39
N ARG A 413 22.13 30.01 5.69
CA ARG A 413 22.51 31.33 5.18
C ARG A 413 23.03 32.30 6.25
N GLY A 414 22.31 32.36 7.38
CA GLY A 414 22.65 33.28 8.47
C GLY A 414 24.00 32.94 9.16
N GLN A 415 24.38 31.68 9.13
CA GLN A 415 25.54 31.14 9.81
C GLN A 415 26.79 31.06 8.91
N TYR A 416 26.59 30.66 7.63
CA TYR A 416 27.71 30.37 6.71
C TYR A 416 27.63 31.18 5.40
N GLY A 417 26.68 32.08 5.24
CA GLY A 417 26.59 32.99 4.10
C GLY A 417 26.29 32.33 2.75
N VAL A 418 25.88 31.05 2.73
CA VAL A 418 25.58 30.32 1.50
C VAL A 418 24.35 30.91 0.77
N SER A 419 24.42 31.05 -0.56
CA SER A 419 23.30 31.50 -1.40
C SER A 419 22.69 30.37 -2.18
N THR A 420 21.44 30.57 -2.64
CA THR A 420 20.74 29.62 -3.54
C THR A 420 21.50 29.41 -4.85
N GLU A 421 22.13 30.46 -5.36
CA GLU A 421 22.94 30.42 -6.59
C GLU A 421 24.21 29.57 -6.41
N ASP A 422 24.90 29.71 -5.27
CA ASP A 422 26.11 28.94 -4.96
C ASP A 422 25.80 27.43 -4.90
N LEU A 423 24.74 27.06 -4.19
CA LEU A 423 24.36 25.66 -4.05
C LEU A 423 23.85 25.08 -5.38
N ARG A 424 23.05 25.82 -6.14
CA ARG A 424 22.57 25.43 -7.46
C ARG A 424 23.72 25.24 -8.45
N LYS A 425 24.71 26.15 -8.45
CA LYS A 425 25.90 26.05 -9.28
C LYS A 425 26.72 24.79 -8.98
N ARG A 426 26.85 24.43 -7.68
CA ARG A 426 27.53 23.18 -7.26
C ARG A 426 26.78 21.95 -7.76
N VAL A 427 25.46 21.90 -7.58
CA VAL A 427 24.60 20.79 -8.09
C VAL A 427 24.78 20.64 -9.60
N ASN A 428 24.72 21.72 -10.36
CA ASN A 428 24.89 21.70 -11.81
C ASN A 428 26.32 21.26 -12.23
N THR A 429 27.34 21.72 -11.50
CA THR A 429 28.74 21.34 -11.77
C THR A 429 28.96 19.85 -11.53
N LEU A 430 28.41 19.28 -10.46
CA LEU A 430 28.48 17.84 -10.19
C LEU A 430 27.68 17.02 -11.21
N ALA A 431 26.50 17.49 -11.63
CA ALA A 431 25.70 16.85 -12.67
C ALA A 431 26.46 16.76 -14.02
N LEU A 432 27.23 17.81 -14.37
CA LEU A 432 28.05 17.86 -15.61
C LEU A 432 29.31 17.01 -15.53
N LYS A 433 29.94 16.89 -14.34
CA LYS A 433 31.16 16.07 -14.17
C LYS A 433 30.92 14.57 -14.29
N GLY A 434 29.67 14.12 -14.28
CA GLY A 434 29.28 12.69 -14.33
C GLY A 434 29.66 11.97 -13.03
N THR A 435 28.75 11.30 -12.41
CA THR A 435 29.08 10.27 -11.40
C THR A 435 30.01 9.23 -12.02
N PRO A 436 31.06 8.77 -11.31
CA PRO A 436 31.91 7.68 -11.79
C PRO A 436 31.04 6.50 -12.24
N ALA A 437 31.42 5.90 -13.37
CA ALA A 437 30.68 4.81 -14.00
C ALA A 437 30.84 3.48 -13.24
N GLU A 438 30.29 3.42 -12.03
CA GLU A 438 30.12 2.16 -11.29
C GLU A 438 28.70 2.12 -10.75
N ASN A 439 27.89 1.33 -11.41
CA ASN A 439 26.49 0.95 -11.23
C ASN A 439 25.50 1.50 -12.26
N ARG A 440 25.81 1.28 -13.55
CA ARG A 440 24.74 1.16 -14.56
C ARG A 440 24.07 -0.20 -14.40
N ILE A 441 23.26 -0.37 -13.36
CA ILE A 441 22.12 -1.28 -13.42
C ILE A 441 21.08 -0.54 -14.24
N GLN A 442 20.85 -1.04 -15.46
CA GLN A 442 19.74 -0.57 -16.29
C GLN A 442 18.45 -0.66 -15.46
N PRO A 443 17.71 0.42 -15.25
CA PRO A 443 16.41 0.32 -14.63
C PRO A 443 15.49 -0.38 -15.61
N LYS A 444 15.07 -1.60 -15.26
CA LYS A 444 13.83 -2.14 -15.80
C LYS A 444 12.75 -1.12 -15.46
N SER A 445 12.06 -0.67 -16.50
CA SER A 445 10.96 0.27 -16.45
C SER A 445 9.93 -0.13 -15.40
N GLY A 446 10.03 0.47 -14.21
CA GLY A 446 8.98 0.51 -13.22
C GLY A 446 8.26 1.83 -13.39
N SER A 447 6.99 1.79 -13.70
CA SER A 447 6.12 2.91 -13.97
C SER A 447 6.18 3.95 -12.85
N GLN A 448 6.73 5.12 -13.18
CA GLN A 448 6.60 6.31 -12.34
C GLN A 448 5.21 6.92 -12.60
N ASN A 449 4.32 6.83 -11.62
CA ASN A 449 3.12 7.65 -11.60
C ASN A 449 3.46 9.14 -11.33
N LYS A 450 4.01 9.80 -12.37
CA LYS A 450 3.66 11.21 -12.57
C LYS A 450 2.21 11.19 -13.01
N LYS A 451 1.32 11.99 -12.41
CA LYS A 451 0.11 12.44 -13.11
C LYS A 451 0.59 13.06 -14.41
N LYS A 452 0.80 12.24 -15.45
CA LYS A 452 0.95 12.71 -16.82
C LYS A 452 -0.28 13.59 -17.05
N LYS A 453 -0.10 14.82 -17.46
CA LYS A 453 -1.22 15.56 -18.05
C LYS A 453 -1.76 14.66 -19.14
N GLU A 454 -2.97 14.16 -18.95
CA GLU A 454 -3.65 13.34 -19.95
C GLU A 454 -3.57 14.07 -21.28
N THR A 455 -3.13 13.38 -22.30
CA THR A 455 -3.13 13.95 -23.65
C THR A 455 -4.57 14.17 -24.10
N ALA A 456 -4.77 15.08 -25.03
CA ALA A 456 -6.10 15.31 -25.58
C ALA A 456 -6.70 14.05 -26.25
N SER A 457 -5.86 13.12 -26.69
CA SER A 457 -6.26 11.81 -27.24
C SER A 457 -6.71 10.86 -26.12
N GLU A 458 -5.96 10.77 -25.00
CA GLU A 458 -6.35 9.98 -23.84
C GLU A 458 -7.69 10.45 -23.27
N GLN A 459 -7.91 11.77 -23.17
CA GLN A 459 -9.17 12.34 -22.73
C GLN A 459 -10.33 11.99 -23.66
N ALA A 460 -10.14 12.02 -24.99
CA ALA A 460 -11.16 11.64 -25.97
C ALA A 460 -11.53 10.15 -25.85
N GLN A 461 -10.55 9.26 -25.71
CA GLN A 461 -10.78 7.82 -25.53
C GLN A 461 -11.53 7.55 -24.21
N LYS A 462 -11.12 8.18 -23.11
CA LYS A 462 -11.76 8.08 -21.80
C LYS A 462 -13.23 8.54 -21.85
N LEU A 463 -13.47 9.68 -22.48
CA LEU A 463 -14.81 10.21 -22.63
C LEU A 463 -15.71 9.27 -23.44
N MET A 464 -15.20 8.72 -24.54
CA MET A 464 -15.94 7.76 -25.36
C MET A 464 -16.32 6.52 -24.56
N LEU A 465 -15.40 5.94 -23.79
CA LEU A 465 -15.67 4.78 -22.93
C LEU A 465 -16.72 5.12 -21.85
N THR A 466 -16.66 6.34 -21.29
CA THR A 466 -17.70 6.80 -20.33
C THR A 466 -19.07 6.86 -20.98
N TRP A 467 -19.18 7.37 -22.21
CA TRP A 467 -20.45 7.44 -22.94
C TRP A 467 -21.01 6.06 -23.27
N LEU A 468 -20.16 5.15 -23.74
CA LEU A 468 -20.57 3.76 -24.03
C LEU A 468 -21.19 3.04 -22.81
N VAL A 469 -20.68 3.33 -21.62
CA VAL A 469 -21.19 2.76 -20.37
C VAL A 469 -22.45 3.46 -19.86
N THR A 470 -22.52 4.79 -20.08
CA THR A 470 -23.59 5.63 -19.49
C THR A 470 -24.85 5.65 -20.35
N TYR A 471 -24.69 5.57 -21.67
CA TYR A 471 -25.78 5.76 -22.64
C TYR A 471 -25.84 4.57 -23.62
N PRO A 472 -26.68 3.56 -23.38
CA PRO A 472 -26.73 2.36 -24.22
C PRO A 472 -27.08 2.62 -25.68
N ASN A 473 -27.91 3.65 -25.97
CA ASN A 473 -28.29 4.06 -27.32
C ASN A 473 -27.12 4.69 -28.11
N VAL A 474 -26.14 5.27 -27.43
CA VAL A 474 -24.92 5.83 -28.05
C VAL A 474 -24.06 4.70 -28.63
N PHE A 475 -24.09 3.52 -28.00
CA PHE A 475 -23.24 2.39 -28.36
C PHE A 475 -23.43 1.96 -29.81
N ASP A 476 -24.68 1.75 -30.24
CA ASP A 476 -25.00 1.28 -31.60
C ASP A 476 -24.56 2.28 -32.67
N LYS A 477 -24.53 3.56 -32.34
CA LYS A 477 -24.05 4.61 -33.22
C LYS A 477 -22.53 4.67 -33.26
N VAL A 478 -21.88 4.54 -32.11
CA VAL A 478 -20.40 4.51 -32.02
C VAL A 478 -19.84 3.31 -32.76
N ALA A 479 -20.46 2.13 -32.64
CA ALA A 479 -20.05 0.91 -33.31
C ALA A 479 -20.03 0.98 -34.85
N GLN A 480 -20.75 1.96 -35.44
CA GLN A 480 -20.69 2.23 -36.90
C GLN A 480 -19.39 2.90 -37.31
N TYR A 481 -18.69 3.57 -36.39
CA TYR A 481 -17.52 4.40 -36.69
C TYR A 481 -16.25 3.91 -36.00
N LEU A 482 -16.33 3.33 -34.80
CA LEU A 482 -15.21 2.89 -34.01
C LEU A 482 -15.26 1.38 -33.76
N THR A 483 -14.07 0.79 -33.74
CA THR A 483 -13.82 -0.55 -33.25
C THR A 483 -12.86 -0.51 -32.05
N PRO A 484 -12.74 -1.56 -31.25
CA PRO A 484 -11.79 -1.59 -30.13
C PRO A 484 -10.33 -1.28 -30.54
N GLU A 485 -9.95 -1.62 -31.77
CA GLU A 485 -8.62 -1.39 -32.32
C GLU A 485 -8.30 0.09 -32.55
N ASP A 486 -9.31 0.97 -32.54
CA ASP A 486 -9.12 2.41 -32.68
C ASP A 486 -8.65 3.06 -31.36
N PHE A 487 -8.74 2.36 -30.24
CA PHE A 487 -8.22 2.82 -28.96
C PHE A 487 -6.72 2.53 -28.87
N VAL A 488 -5.90 3.59 -28.82
CA VAL A 488 -4.44 3.48 -28.87
C VAL A 488 -3.81 3.17 -27.51
N VAL A 489 -4.47 3.55 -26.40
CA VAL A 489 -4.02 3.22 -25.04
C VAL A 489 -4.33 1.74 -24.76
N PRO A 490 -3.32 0.89 -24.43
CA PRO A 490 -3.54 -0.55 -24.27
C PRO A 490 -4.68 -0.91 -23.32
N LEU A 491 -4.71 -0.31 -22.14
CA LEU A 491 -5.78 -0.53 -21.14
C LEU A 491 -7.15 -0.12 -21.69
N TYR A 492 -7.24 1.01 -22.40
CA TYR A 492 -8.51 1.50 -22.95
C TYR A 492 -9.00 0.64 -24.11
N ARG A 493 -8.08 0.07 -24.88
CA ARG A 493 -8.39 -0.91 -25.93
C ARG A 493 -8.97 -2.20 -25.34
N GLU A 494 -8.37 -2.71 -24.28
CA GLU A 494 -8.86 -3.89 -23.57
C GLU A 494 -10.25 -3.66 -22.99
N VAL A 495 -10.48 -2.51 -22.33
CA VAL A 495 -11.79 -2.09 -21.83
C VAL A 495 -12.81 -1.98 -22.97
N ALA A 496 -12.42 -1.39 -24.11
CA ALA A 496 -13.30 -1.29 -25.28
C ALA A 496 -13.69 -2.68 -25.82
N GLN A 497 -12.74 -3.61 -25.96
CA GLN A 497 -13.00 -4.98 -26.38
C GLN A 497 -14.04 -5.66 -25.50
N MET A 498 -13.86 -5.56 -24.18
CA MET A 498 -14.81 -6.14 -23.22
C MET A 498 -16.19 -5.49 -23.30
N LEU A 499 -16.28 -4.16 -23.49
CA LEU A 499 -17.56 -3.45 -23.61
C LEU A 499 -18.29 -3.85 -24.91
N PHE A 500 -17.59 -3.97 -26.03
CA PHE A 500 -18.17 -4.39 -27.31
C PHE A 500 -18.65 -5.83 -27.22
N GLN A 501 -17.89 -6.73 -26.60
CA GLN A 501 -18.33 -8.11 -26.35
C GLN A 501 -19.57 -8.18 -25.48
N GLN A 502 -19.60 -7.47 -24.34
CA GLN A 502 -20.78 -7.42 -23.47
C GLN A 502 -22.03 -6.88 -24.18
N ARG A 503 -21.86 -5.93 -25.10
CA ARG A 503 -22.96 -5.41 -25.92
C ARG A 503 -23.53 -6.46 -26.85
N GLU A 504 -22.69 -7.28 -27.48
CA GLU A 504 -23.13 -8.41 -28.32
C GLU A 504 -23.87 -9.48 -27.48
N GLU A 505 -23.46 -9.68 -26.22
CA GLU A 505 -24.11 -10.58 -25.26
C GLU A 505 -25.42 -9.99 -24.69
N GLY A 506 -25.76 -8.74 -24.99
CA GLY A 506 -27.04 -8.09 -24.71
C GLY A 506 -27.09 -7.14 -23.54
N GLN A 507 -26.09 -7.09 -22.66
CA GLN A 507 -26.08 -6.16 -21.51
C GLN A 507 -24.67 -5.71 -21.12
N VAL A 508 -24.46 -4.39 -21.10
CA VAL A 508 -23.21 -3.78 -20.60
C VAL A 508 -23.23 -3.71 -19.07
N ASN A 509 -22.25 -4.32 -18.43
CA ASN A 509 -22.11 -4.36 -16.96
C ASN A 509 -20.72 -3.87 -16.53
N PRO A 510 -20.55 -2.57 -16.21
CA PRO A 510 -19.26 -1.97 -15.85
C PRO A 510 -18.66 -2.58 -14.57
N ALA A 511 -19.50 -2.92 -13.59
CA ALA A 511 -19.04 -3.49 -12.33
C ALA A 511 -18.49 -4.92 -12.49
N LYS A 512 -19.04 -5.71 -13.43
CA LYS A 512 -18.51 -7.03 -13.79
C LYS A 512 -17.14 -6.90 -14.47
N LEU A 513 -16.98 -5.91 -15.35
CA LEU A 513 -15.75 -5.67 -16.10
C LEU A 513 -14.56 -5.42 -15.18
N LEU A 514 -14.74 -4.71 -14.06
CA LEU A 514 -13.68 -4.47 -13.08
C LEU A 514 -13.09 -5.76 -12.48
N ASN A 515 -13.86 -6.84 -12.39
CA ASN A 515 -13.38 -8.11 -11.84
C ASN A 515 -12.33 -8.80 -12.74
N SER A 516 -12.23 -8.41 -14.02
CA SER A 516 -11.26 -8.96 -14.96
C SER A 516 -9.84 -8.42 -14.73
N PHE A 517 -9.70 -7.29 -14.05
CA PHE A 517 -8.41 -6.68 -13.72
C PHE A 517 -7.96 -7.12 -12.32
N THR A 518 -6.70 -7.52 -12.20
CA THR A 518 -6.12 -8.00 -10.93
C THR A 518 -5.25 -6.95 -10.23
N ASP A 519 -4.76 -5.97 -10.97
CA ASP A 519 -3.96 -4.87 -10.44
C ASP A 519 -4.86 -3.75 -9.90
N SER A 520 -4.54 -3.26 -8.70
CA SER A 520 -5.35 -2.24 -8.02
C SER A 520 -5.26 -0.85 -8.69
N GLU A 521 -4.17 -0.54 -9.38
CA GLU A 521 -4.03 0.72 -10.11
C GLU A 521 -4.83 0.66 -11.41
N GLU A 522 -4.79 -0.47 -12.12
CA GLU A 522 -5.65 -0.70 -13.30
C GLU A 522 -7.13 -0.64 -12.94
N GLN A 523 -7.54 -1.27 -11.84
CA GLN A 523 -8.94 -1.21 -11.38
C GLN A 523 -9.40 0.22 -11.08
N ARG A 524 -8.55 1.05 -10.45
CA ARG A 524 -8.83 2.47 -10.20
C ARG A 524 -8.91 3.27 -11.50
N GLU A 525 -7.99 3.04 -12.41
CA GLU A 525 -7.99 3.70 -13.73
C GLU A 525 -9.27 3.34 -14.50
N VAL A 526 -9.62 2.06 -14.59
CA VAL A 526 -10.85 1.59 -15.24
C VAL A 526 -12.10 2.16 -14.56
N ALA A 527 -12.16 2.20 -13.23
CA ALA A 527 -13.25 2.85 -12.51
C ALA A 527 -13.36 4.35 -12.86
N SER A 528 -12.23 5.03 -13.05
CA SER A 528 -12.20 6.42 -13.47
C SER A 528 -12.74 6.65 -14.88
N LEU A 529 -12.52 5.67 -15.80
CA LEU A 529 -13.03 5.75 -17.19
C LEU A 529 -14.57 5.83 -17.27
N PHE A 530 -15.25 5.31 -16.27
CA PHE A 530 -16.72 5.26 -16.25
C PHE A 530 -17.37 6.45 -15.50
N ASN A 531 -16.56 7.39 -15.02
CA ASN A 531 -17.01 8.53 -14.22
C ASN A 531 -16.51 9.89 -14.76
N ALA A 532 -16.00 9.96 -16.00
CA ALA A 532 -15.69 11.22 -16.65
C ALA A 532 -16.99 12.01 -16.92
N THR A 533 -17.04 13.27 -16.53
CA THR A 533 -18.20 14.13 -16.73
C THR A 533 -17.88 15.26 -17.70
N ILE A 534 -18.77 15.47 -18.65
CA ILE A 534 -18.81 16.70 -19.44
C ILE A 534 -20.20 17.31 -19.25
N HIS A 535 -20.24 18.61 -18.94
CA HIS A 535 -21.46 19.37 -18.93
C HIS A 535 -21.69 19.89 -20.35
N LEU A 536 -22.72 19.37 -21.03
CA LEU A 536 -23.16 19.75 -22.36
C LEU A 536 -24.59 20.31 -22.20
N GLU A 537 -24.76 21.60 -22.45
CA GLU A 537 -26.01 22.31 -22.12
C GLU A 537 -27.08 22.17 -23.21
N ASN A 538 -26.68 21.89 -24.46
CA ASN A 538 -27.61 21.81 -25.59
C ASN A 538 -27.21 20.74 -26.62
N GLN A 539 -28.14 20.39 -27.51
CA GLN A 539 -27.98 19.38 -28.55
C GLN A 539 -26.81 19.69 -29.50
N GLN A 540 -26.59 20.95 -29.82
CA GLN A 540 -25.49 21.35 -30.74
C GLN A 540 -24.12 21.10 -30.12
N GLU A 541 -23.97 21.36 -28.81
CA GLU A 541 -22.73 21.03 -28.08
C GLU A 541 -22.51 19.53 -27.97
N GLN A 542 -23.59 18.75 -27.78
CA GLN A 542 -23.51 17.27 -27.74
C GLN A 542 -23.04 16.71 -29.08
N ASP A 543 -23.64 17.16 -30.19
CA ASP A 543 -23.26 16.73 -31.54
C ASP A 543 -21.81 17.11 -31.86
N GLN A 544 -21.39 18.31 -31.49
CA GLN A 544 -20.03 18.79 -31.73
C GLN A 544 -19.01 18.01 -30.88
N ALA A 545 -19.28 17.81 -29.60
CA ALA A 545 -18.39 17.03 -28.69
C ALA A 545 -18.25 15.60 -29.17
N PHE A 546 -19.34 14.99 -29.64
CA PHE A 546 -19.32 13.62 -30.18
C PHE A 546 -18.46 13.54 -31.46
N ALA A 547 -18.70 14.42 -32.42
CA ALA A 547 -17.95 14.47 -33.67
C ALA A 547 -16.46 14.71 -33.43
N ASP A 548 -16.10 15.65 -32.55
CA ASP A 548 -14.70 15.96 -32.22
C ASP A 548 -14.01 14.81 -31.51
N THR A 549 -14.69 14.10 -30.64
CA THR A 549 -14.19 12.92 -29.94
C THR A 549 -13.92 11.77 -30.91
N LEU A 550 -14.87 11.47 -31.81
CA LEU A 550 -14.71 10.47 -32.86
C LEU A 550 -13.52 10.75 -33.79
N LEU A 551 -13.47 11.97 -34.33
CA LEU A 551 -12.39 12.40 -35.23
C LEU A 551 -11.02 12.31 -34.58
N ARG A 552 -10.93 12.65 -33.30
CA ARG A 552 -9.68 12.61 -32.54
C ARG A 552 -9.20 11.18 -32.33
N ILE A 553 -10.09 10.26 -31.94
CA ILE A 553 -9.75 8.83 -31.76
C ILE A 553 -9.29 8.24 -33.08
N LYS A 554 -10.03 8.44 -34.19
CA LYS A 554 -9.66 7.94 -35.52
C LYS A 554 -8.34 8.52 -36.03
N SER A 555 -8.11 9.81 -35.81
CA SER A 555 -6.86 10.47 -36.21
C SER A 555 -5.65 9.89 -35.48
N GLU A 556 -5.74 9.66 -34.17
CA GLU A 556 -4.64 9.08 -33.41
C GLU A 556 -4.42 7.60 -33.74
N SER A 557 -5.50 6.82 -33.94
CA SER A 557 -5.42 5.44 -34.43
C SER A 557 -4.68 5.35 -35.76
N LEU A 558 -5.00 6.26 -36.70
CA LEU A 558 -4.31 6.34 -37.98
C LEU A 558 -2.83 6.73 -37.83
N ALA A 559 -2.53 7.69 -36.94
CA ALA A 559 -1.16 8.11 -36.66
C ALA A 559 -0.33 6.98 -36.04
N GLU A 560 -0.91 6.18 -35.16
CA GLU A 560 -0.26 5.01 -34.56
C GLU A 560 0.01 3.91 -35.60
N ARG A 561 -0.97 3.60 -36.45
CA ARG A 561 -0.80 2.64 -37.54
C ARG A 561 0.31 3.07 -38.48
N ASN A 562 0.39 4.35 -38.82
CA ASN A 562 1.46 4.90 -39.67
C ASN A 562 2.84 4.80 -38.99
N ARG A 563 2.95 5.02 -37.69
CA ARG A 563 4.20 4.92 -36.92
C ARG A 563 4.74 3.49 -36.87
N ASN A 564 3.84 2.50 -36.78
CA ASN A 564 4.15 1.10 -36.57
C ASN A 564 4.14 0.28 -37.87
N TRP A 565 3.88 0.94 -39.02
CA TRP A 565 3.81 0.25 -40.31
C TRP A 565 5.19 -0.15 -40.82
N ASP A 566 5.32 -1.40 -41.28
CA ASP A 566 6.49 -1.92 -41.95
C ASP A 566 6.37 -1.66 -43.48
N PRO A 567 7.36 -1.03 -44.13
CA PRO A 567 7.33 -0.75 -45.57
C PRO A 567 7.14 -1.99 -46.45
N THR A 568 7.39 -3.18 -45.96
CA THR A 568 7.20 -4.45 -46.69
C THR A 568 5.77 -5.01 -46.53
N ASP A 569 4.96 -4.47 -45.63
CA ASP A 569 3.57 -4.91 -45.38
C ASP A 569 2.57 -4.17 -46.28
N MET A 570 2.29 -4.74 -47.46
CA MET A 570 1.31 -4.22 -48.42
C MET A 570 -0.13 -4.30 -47.89
N ALA A 571 -0.46 -5.26 -47.04
CA ALA A 571 -1.80 -5.39 -46.46
C ALA A 571 -2.04 -4.29 -45.41
N GLY A 572 -1.03 -3.99 -44.59
CA GLY A 572 -1.05 -2.88 -43.65
C GLY A 572 -1.20 -1.52 -44.34
N LEU A 573 -0.51 -1.32 -45.50
CA LEU A 573 -0.66 -0.12 -46.30
C LEU A 573 -2.10 0.07 -46.81
N GLN A 574 -2.74 -1.00 -47.28
CA GLN A 574 -4.14 -0.93 -47.72
C GLN A 574 -5.09 -0.54 -46.58
N GLN A 575 -4.87 -1.08 -45.36
CA GLN A 575 -5.62 -0.71 -44.20
C GLN A 575 -5.44 0.75 -43.80
N ILE A 576 -4.22 1.28 -43.88
CA ILE A 576 -3.91 2.70 -43.62
C ILE A 576 -4.63 3.61 -44.63
N VAL A 577 -4.58 3.26 -45.93
CA VAL A 577 -5.25 4.01 -46.99
C VAL A 577 -6.78 4.02 -46.79
N LYS A 578 -7.33 2.87 -46.41
CA LYS A 578 -8.76 2.75 -46.06
C LYS A 578 -9.14 3.63 -44.86
N ALA A 579 -8.39 3.52 -43.76
CA ALA A 579 -8.62 4.32 -42.54
C ALA A 579 -8.51 5.83 -42.80
N LYS A 580 -7.58 6.25 -43.69
CA LYS A 580 -7.46 7.65 -44.11
C LYS A 580 -8.71 8.14 -44.85
N LYS A 581 -9.24 7.35 -45.79
CA LYS A 581 -10.48 7.67 -46.51
C LYS A 581 -11.68 7.76 -45.57
N GLU A 582 -11.81 6.80 -44.61
CA GLU A 582 -12.86 6.82 -43.60
C GLU A 582 -12.79 8.09 -42.74
N LEU A 583 -11.58 8.50 -42.32
CA LEU A 583 -11.37 9.72 -41.55
C LEU A 583 -11.75 11.00 -42.34
N GLU A 584 -11.39 11.07 -43.63
CA GLU A 584 -11.76 12.20 -44.52
C GLU A 584 -13.28 12.27 -44.70
N GLU A 585 -13.95 11.13 -44.91
CA GLU A 585 -15.39 11.04 -45.04
C GLU A 585 -16.09 11.45 -43.75
N LEU A 586 -15.63 10.99 -42.60
CA LEU A 586 -16.15 11.35 -41.29
C LEU A 586 -15.99 12.86 -41.05
N GLY A 587 -14.84 13.43 -41.45
CA GLY A 587 -14.61 14.89 -41.38
C GLY A 587 -15.59 15.70 -42.22
N ARG A 588 -15.97 15.22 -43.42
CA ARG A 588 -16.98 15.89 -44.27
C ARG A 588 -18.37 15.80 -43.66
N LYS A 589 -18.73 14.69 -43.05
CA LYS A 589 -20.03 14.44 -42.40
C LYS A 589 -20.10 14.99 -40.96
N ARG A 590 -19.09 15.72 -40.48
CA ARG A 590 -19.01 16.21 -39.08
C ARG A 590 -20.29 16.96 -38.64
N ARG A 591 -20.92 17.73 -39.52
CA ARG A 591 -22.15 18.50 -39.22
C ARG A 591 -23.42 17.66 -39.28
N GLU A 592 -23.38 16.46 -39.81
CA GLU A 592 -24.51 15.53 -39.95
C GLU A 592 -24.51 14.46 -38.83
N LEU A 593 -23.47 14.47 -37.98
CA LEU A 593 -23.34 13.54 -36.85
C LEU A 593 -24.22 14.07 -35.70
N HIS A 594 -25.38 13.48 -35.52
CA HIS A 594 -26.28 13.78 -34.40
C HIS A 594 -26.24 12.65 -33.38
N ILE A 595 -26.26 12.97 -32.10
CA ILE A 595 -26.30 12.02 -30.99
C ILE A 595 -27.28 12.53 -29.92
N SER A 596 -28.01 11.61 -29.29
CA SER A 596 -28.80 11.90 -28.10
C SER A 596 -28.23 11.16 -26.92
N PHE A 597 -28.04 11.87 -25.81
CA PHE A 597 -27.62 11.32 -24.53
C PHE A 597 -28.81 11.09 -23.58
N GLU A 598 -30.04 11.07 -24.11
CA GLU A 598 -31.26 10.74 -23.36
C GLU A 598 -31.56 9.25 -23.35
#